data_d935385a2dfeb3b701582c76a6c0777b
#
_entry.id   d935385a2dfeb3b701582c76a6c0777b
#
_cell.length_a   1.000
_cell.length_b   1.000
_cell.length_c   1.000
_cell.angle_alpha   90.00
_cell.angle_beta   90.00
_cell.angle_gamma   90.00
#
_symmetry.space_group_name_H-M   'P 1'
#
loop_
_entity.id
_entity.type
_entity.pdbx_description
1 polymer ?
#
loop_
_entity_poly.entity_id
_entity_poly.type
_entity_poly.pdbx_seq_one_letter_code
_entity_poly.pdbx_strand_id
1 'polypeptide(L)'
;MLPPAKHPHPKWLADAIFYEIYPQSFVDSNGDGIGDIPGITLKLDYIKDLGCNAIWLNPCFDSPFKDAGYDVRDYKKVASRYGTNDDLIALFDAAHRRDMHVILDLVPGHTSEEHEWFHRSCKVERNNYSDRYIWTDSWISGGDGLPFIGGESPRNGTYILNFFKCQPALNYGFAHPERSWQKPALGPDAKATCDAMVDVMRFWLSRGADGFRVDMAQPRQKGR
;
A
#
# COMPACT_ATOMS: atom_id res chain seq x y z
N MET A 1 8.09 -11.43 24.39
CA MET A 1 7.24 -10.27 24.73
C MET A 1 7.86 -9.06 24.04
N LEU A 2 7.14 -8.39 23.14
CA LEU A 2 7.63 -7.17 22.49
C LEU A 2 7.78 -6.06 23.57
N PRO A 3 8.79 -5.20 23.50
CA PRO A 3 8.91 -4.08 24.41
C PRO A 3 7.67 -3.18 24.28
N PRO A 4 7.22 -2.52 25.36
CA PRO A 4 6.09 -1.61 25.29
C PRO A 4 6.33 -0.53 24.24
N ALA A 5 5.31 -0.19 23.48
CA ALA A 5 5.40 0.83 22.45
C ALA A 5 5.91 2.14 23.07
N LYS A 6 6.92 2.75 22.44
CA LYS A 6 7.50 4.03 22.89
C LYS A 6 6.51 5.20 22.81
N HIS A 7 5.40 5.03 22.09
CA HIS A 7 4.36 6.02 21.92
C HIS A 7 3.01 5.44 22.35
N PRO A 8 2.21 6.17 23.12
CA PRO A 8 0.87 5.72 23.49
C PRO A 8 -0.01 5.59 22.23
N HIS A 9 -0.85 4.56 22.21
CA HIS A 9 -1.88 4.44 21.17
C HIS A 9 -2.82 5.65 21.23
N PRO A 10 -3.37 6.09 20.08
CA PRO A 10 -4.45 7.07 20.08
C PRO A 10 -5.60 6.58 20.98
N LYS A 11 -6.15 7.45 21.79
CA LYS A 11 -7.18 7.06 22.76
C LYS A 11 -8.41 6.43 22.09
N TRP A 12 -8.80 6.95 20.95
CA TRP A 12 -9.96 6.46 20.18
C TRP A 12 -9.82 4.98 19.75
N LEU A 13 -8.59 4.51 19.55
CA LEU A 13 -8.35 3.14 19.06
C LEU A 13 -8.74 2.06 20.08
N ALA A 14 -8.73 2.39 21.39
CA ALA A 14 -9.10 1.44 22.44
C ALA A 14 -10.58 1.04 22.38
N ASP A 15 -11.43 1.97 21.93
CA ASP A 15 -12.89 1.78 21.86
C ASP A 15 -13.39 1.75 20.40
N ALA A 16 -12.49 1.53 19.43
CA ALA A 16 -12.82 1.55 18.02
C ALA A 16 -13.64 0.32 17.60
N ILE A 17 -14.79 0.57 16.99
CA ILE A 17 -15.58 -0.43 16.28
C ILE A 17 -15.52 -0.06 14.80
N PHE A 18 -14.81 -0.89 14.03
CA PHE A 18 -14.57 -0.63 12.63
C PHE A 18 -15.70 -1.13 11.74
N TYR A 19 -16.09 -0.29 10.78
CA TYR A 19 -16.87 -0.67 9.61
C TYR A 19 -15.93 -0.75 8.41
N GLU A 20 -15.71 -1.96 7.89
CA GLU A 20 -14.87 -2.17 6.70
C GLU A 20 -15.68 -1.88 5.43
N ILE A 21 -15.11 -1.10 4.52
CA ILE A 21 -15.73 -0.71 3.25
C ILE A 21 -14.83 -1.06 2.08
N TYR A 22 -15.33 -1.89 1.17
CA TYR A 22 -14.81 -1.99 -0.18
C TYR A 22 -15.57 -0.98 -1.06
N PRO A 23 -14.93 0.13 -1.50
CA PRO A 23 -15.63 1.23 -2.15
C PRO A 23 -16.50 0.80 -3.32
N GLN A 24 -15.98 -0.06 -4.19
CA GLN A 24 -16.63 -0.51 -5.41
C GLN A 24 -18.04 -1.07 -5.21
N SER A 25 -18.31 -1.72 -4.07
CA SER A 25 -19.57 -2.42 -3.83
C SER A 25 -20.46 -1.76 -2.77
N PHE A 26 -20.11 -0.57 -2.29
CA PHE A 26 -20.83 0.04 -1.15
C PHE A 26 -21.98 0.93 -1.59
N VAL A 27 -21.70 2.11 -2.12
CA VAL A 27 -22.73 3.05 -2.61
C VAL A 27 -22.23 3.78 -3.85
N ASP A 28 -22.95 3.67 -4.92
CA ASP A 28 -22.77 4.40 -6.16
C ASP A 28 -23.56 5.72 -6.07
N SER A 29 -22.86 6.85 -6.03
CA SER A 29 -23.48 8.17 -5.92
C SER A 29 -23.75 8.84 -7.28
N ASN A 30 -23.05 8.39 -8.33
CA ASN A 30 -23.08 9.00 -9.66
C ASN A 30 -23.86 8.18 -10.70
N GLY A 31 -24.23 6.93 -10.39
CA GLY A 31 -25.04 6.06 -11.23
C GLY A 31 -24.25 5.31 -12.31
N ASP A 32 -22.92 5.15 -12.14
CA ASP A 32 -22.06 4.44 -13.11
C ASP A 32 -21.96 2.94 -12.85
N GLY A 33 -22.57 2.43 -11.80
CA GLY A 33 -22.56 1.03 -11.38
C GLY A 33 -21.38 0.68 -10.46
N ILE A 34 -20.57 1.65 -10.05
CA ILE A 34 -19.42 1.47 -9.17
C ILE A 34 -19.62 2.36 -7.93
N GLY A 35 -19.51 1.78 -6.75
CA GLY A 35 -19.52 2.55 -5.51
C GLY A 35 -18.32 3.50 -5.42
N ASP A 36 -18.52 4.65 -4.77
CA ASP A 36 -17.55 5.74 -4.75
C ASP A 36 -17.42 6.40 -3.36
N ILE A 37 -16.41 7.25 -3.20
CA ILE A 37 -16.11 7.95 -1.95
C ILE A 37 -17.22 8.94 -1.56
N PRO A 38 -17.81 9.73 -2.49
CA PRO A 38 -18.99 10.53 -2.18
C PRO A 38 -20.16 9.70 -1.67
N GLY A 39 -20.40 8.51 -2.23
CA GLY A 39 -21.41 7.56 -1.75
C GLY A 39 -21.15 7.07 -0.32
N ILE A 40 -19.88 6.83 0.04
CA ILE A 40 -19.49 6.52 1.43
C ILE A 40 -19.84 7.70 2.34
N THR A 41 -19.51 8.91 1.92
CA THR A 41 -19.79 10.14 2.68
C THR A 41 -21.29 10.30 2.98
N LEU A 42 -22.16 9.97 2.02
CA LEU A 42 -23.62 10.00 2.20
C LEU A 42 -24.13 8.99 3.25
N LYS A 43 -23.34 7.96 3.56
CA LYS A 43 -23.76 6.87 4.49
C LYS A 43 -23.08 6.93 5.86
N LEU A 44 -22.37 7.99 6.18
CA LEU A 44 -21.70 8.12 7.48
C LEU A 44 -22.66 8.05 8.66
N ASP A 45 -23.85 8.67 8.56
CA ASP A 45 -24.85 8.61 9.63
C ASP A 45 -25.37 7.18 9.82
N TYR A 46 -25.64 6.45 8.73
CA TYR A 46 -26.00 5.04 8.79
C TYR A 46 -24.93 4.19 9.52
N ILE A 47 -23.64 4.40 9.19
CA ILE A 47 -22.54 3.66 9.82
C ILE A 47 -22.45 4.00 11.32
N LYS A 48 -22.64 5.28 11.67
CA LYS A 48 -22.65 5.74 13.06
C LYS A 48 -23.83 5.16 13.84
N ASP A 49 -25.01 5.10 13.26
CA ASP A 49 -26.23 4.55 13.87
C ASP A 49 -26.12 3.03 14.15
N LEU A 50 -25.26 2.33 13.41
CA LEU A 50 -24.87 0.92 13.71
C LEU A 50 -23.98 0.79 14.94
N GLY A 51 -23.50 1.91 15.52
CA GLY A 51 -22.55 1.92 16.63
C GLY A 51 -21.08 1.87 16.23
N CYS A 52 -20.76 1.97 14.94
CA CYS A 52 -19.37 2.05 14.47
C CYS A 52 -18.86 3.49 14.61
N ASN A 53 -17.61 3.63 15.08
CA ASN A 53 -16.94 4.92 15.25
C ASN A 53 -15.64 5.02 14.45
N ALA A 54 -15.33 4.00 13.66
CA ALA A 54 -14.17 4.00 12.78
C ALA A 54 -14.51 3.30 11.46
N ILE A 55 -13.91 3.77 10.37
CA ILE A 55 -14.00 3.18 9.04
C ILE A 55 -12.62 2.65 8.64
N TRP A 56 -12.56 1.42 8.17
CA TRP A 56 -11.44 0.90 7.41
C TRP A 56 -11.82 0.87 5.93
N LEU A 57 -11.14 1.71 5.15
CA LEU A 57 -11.34 1.80 3.72
C LEU A 57 -10.36 0.87 3.01
N ASN A 58 -10.88 -0.17 2.32
CA ASN A 58 -10.08 -1.03 1.45
C ASN A 58 -9.41 -0.21 0.34
N PRO A 59 -8.40 -0.76 -0.39
CA PRO A 59 -7.59 0.02 -1.29
C PRO A 59 -8.40 0.92 -2.22
N CYS A 60 -8.19 2.23 -2.09
CA CYS A 60 -8.86 3.26 -2.89
C CYS A 60 -7.90 4.07 -3.77
N PHE A 61 -6.60 3.76 -3.72
CA PHE A 61 -5.58 4.44 -4.51
C PHE A 61 -5.61 4.05 -5.98
N ASP A 62 -4.97 4.85 -6.81
CA ASP A 62 -4.89 4.61 -8.26
C ASP A 62 -4.25 3.24 -8.55
N SER A 63 -4.95 2.44 -9.32
CA SER A 63 -4.64 1.05 -9.60
C SER A 63 -5.17 0.64 -10.97
N PRO A 64 -4.53 -0.28 -11.69
CA PRO A 64 -5.12 -0.96 -12.83
C PRO A 64 -6.20 -2.00 -12.44
N PHE A 65 -6.39 -2.25 -11.13
CA PHE A 65 -7.40 -3.17 -10.58
C PHE A 65 -7.26 -4.62 -11.05
N LYS A 66 -6.04 -5.09 -11.26
CA LYS A 66 -5.74 -6.52 -11.52
C LYS A 66 -5.89 -7.36 -10.24
N ASP A 67 -5.85 -6.70 -9.08
CA ASP A 67 -6.03 -7.30 -7.75
C ASP A 67 -6.85 -6.36 -6.83
N ALA A 68 -8.08 -6.05 -7.23
CA ALA A 68 -9.06 -5.31 -6.41
C ALA A 68 -8.54 -3.98 -5.78
N GLY A 69 -7.48 -3.39 -6.36
CA GLY A 69 -6.84 -2.16 -5.87
C GLY A 69 -5.57 -2.39 -5.04
N TYR A 70 -5.24 -3.64 -4.68
CA TYR A 70 -3.99 -3.97 -3.99
C TYR A 70 -2.75 -3.82 -4.89
N ASP A 71 -2.89 -3.81 -6.20
CA ASP A 71 -1.86 -3.49 -7.17
C ASP A 71 -1.79 -1.97 -7.41
N VAL A 72 -1.25 -1.25 -6.43
CA VAL A 72 -1.21 0.21 -6.41
C VAL A 72 -0.27 0.77 -7.48
N ARG A 73 -0.79 1.67 -8.33
CA ARG A 73 -0.03 2.40 -9.35
C ARG A 73 0.45 3.77 -8.88
N ASP A 74 -0.33 4.44 -8.03
CA ASP A 74 0.05 5.70 -7.39
C ASP A 74 -0.59 5.80 -6.00
N TYR A 75 0.25 5.77 -4.96
CA TYR A 75 -0.20 5.83 -3.56
C TYR A 75 -0.76 7.19 -3.13
N LYS A 76 -0.48 8.26 -3.87
CA LYS A 76 -0.87 9.64 -3.51
C LYS A 76 -2.06 10.15 -4.32
N LYS A 77 -2.69 9.26 -5.07
CA LYS A 77 -3.83 9.55 -5.93
C LYS A 77 -4.95 8.56 -5.67
N VAL A 78 -6.15 9.06 -5.48
CA VAL A 78 -7.38 8.26 -5.44
C VAL A 78 -7.67 7.74 -6.85
N ALA A 79 -8.12 6.49 -6.96
CA ALA A 79 -8.55 5.91 -8.22
C ALA A 79 -9.74 6.70 -8.78
N SER A 80 -9.65 7.10 -10.04
CA SER A 80 -10.66 7.97 -10.69
C SER A 80 -12.07 7.38 -10.69
N ARG A 81 -12.20 6.05 -10.61
CA ARG A 81 -13.50 5.37 -10.46
C ARG A 81 -14.16 5.59 -9.11
N TYR A 82 -13.38 5.96 -8.08
CA TYR A 82 -13.86 6.19 -6.72
C TYR A 82 -13.99 7.67 -6.37
N GLY A 83 -13.51 8.56 -7.24
CA GLY A 83 -13.52 10.00 -7.04
C GLY A 83 -12.14 10.62 -7.13
N THR A 84 -11.92 11.65 -6.34
CA THR A 84 -10.72 12.48 -6.32
C THR A 84 -10.06 12.48 -4.93
N ASN A 85 -8.86 13.04 -4.83
CA ASN A 85 -8.22 13.30 -3.54
C ASN A 85 -9.06 14.23 -2.66
N ASP A 86 -9.74 15.21 -3.27
CA ASP A 86 -10.58 16.16 -2.55
C ASP A 86 -11.84 15.47 -1.98
N ASP A 87 -12.40 14.49 -2.69
CA ASP A 87 -13.51 13.68 -2.18
C ASP A 87 -13.09 12.86 -0.96
N LEU A 88 -11.86 12.29 -0.98
CA LEU A 88 -11.34 11.54 0.15
C LEU A 88 -11.07 12.46 1.37
N ILE A 89 -10.54 13.66 1.14
CA ILE A 89 -10.37 14.67 2.20
C ILE A 89 -11.72 15.09 2.76
N ALA A 90 -12.73 15.31 1.92
CA ALA A 90 -14.08 15.63 2.35
C ALA A 90 -14.72 14.51 3.18
N LEU A 91 -14.42 13.23 2.86
CA LEU A 91 -14.82 12.08 3.67
C LEU A 91 -14.19 12.13 5.07
N PHE A 92 -12.89 12.41 5.19
CA PHE A 92 -12.22 12.56 6.50
C PHE A 92 -12.88 13.65 7.32
N ASP A 93 -13.07 14.84 6.75
CA ASP A 93 -13.69 15.96 7.43
C ASP A 93 -15.13 15.65 7.86
N ALA A 94 -15.89 14.95 7.02
CA ALA A 94 -17.27 14.57 7.33
C ALA A 94 -17.36 13.52 8.44
N ALA A 95 -16.41 12.56 8.47
CA ALA A 95 -16.30 11.56 9.52
C ALA A 95 -15.91 12.22 10.85
N HIS A 96 -14.91 13.09 10.86
CA HIS A 96 -14.46 13.81 12.06
C HIS A 96 -15.55 14.68 12.68
N ARG A 97 -16.38 15.35 11.87
CA ARG A 97 -17.57 16.10 12.39
C ARG A 97 -18.59 15.21 13.11
N ARG A 98 -18.48 13.89 12.97
CA ARG A 98 -19.32 12.88 13.60
C ARG A 98 -18.61 12.09 14.70
N ASP A 99 -17.43 12.53 15.13
CA ASP A 99 -16.54 11.79 16.05
C ASP A 99 -16.26 10.37 15.52
N MET A 100 -16.06 10.23 14.22
CA MET A 100 -15.66 8.99 13.55
C MET A 100 -14.24 9.12 12.99
N HIS A 101 -13.53 8.02 12.91
CA HIS A 101 -12.17 7.94 12.40
C HIS A 101 -12.11 7.17 11.08
N VAL A 102 -11.15 7.50 10.20
CA VAL A 102 -10.96 6.81 8.92
C VAL A 102 -9.52 6.37 8.79
N ILE A 103 -9.31 5.05 8.65
CA ILE A 103 -8.02 4.48 8.28
C ILE A 103 -8.05 3.96 6.86
N LEU A 104 -6.90 4.07 6.20
CA LEU A 104 -6.71 3.62 4.82
C LEU A 104 -5.96 2.29 4.77
N ASP A 105 -6.22 1.51 3.74
CA ASP A 105 -5.41 0.33 3.46
C ASP A 105 -4.07 0.74 2.85
N LEU A 106 -2.97 0.32 3.45
CA LEU A 106 -1.61 0.55 2.96
C LEU A 106 -0.99 -0.78 2.53
N VAL A 107 -0.54 -0.84 1.29
CA VAL A 107 0.08 -2.02 0.67
C VAL A 107 1.59 -1.80 0.55
N PRO A 108 2.39 -2.06 1.60
CA PRO A 108 3.82 -1.75 1.56
C PRO A 108 4.67 -2.83 0.92
N GLY A 109 4.15 -4.05 0.72
CA GLY A 109 4.93 -5.21 0.27
C GLY A 109 5.29 -5.20 -1.21
N HIS A 110 4.51 -4.51 -2.03
CA HIS A 110 4.65 -4.47 -3.50
C HIS A 110 3.96 -3.23 -4.07
N THR A 111 4.14 -3.02 -5.36
CA THR A 111 3.33 -2.08 -6.14
C THR A 111 2.72 -2.80 -7.34
N SER A 112 1.90 -2.10 -8.12
CA SER A 112 1.62 -2.53 -9.49
C SER A 112 2.90 -2.54 -10.33
N GLU A 113 2.97 -3.42 -11.31
CA GLU A 113 3.97 -3.35 -12.37
C GLU A 113 3.88 -2.06 -13.21
N GLU A 114 2.74 -1.35 -13.14
CA GLU A 114 2.51 -0.06 -13.78
C GLU A 114 2.94 1.15 -12.94
N HIS A 115 3.49 0.93 -11.75
CA HIS A 115 3.98 2.01 -10.88
C HIS A 115 5.23 2.65 -11.46
N GLU A 116 5.33 3.98 -11.42
CA GLU A 116 6.48 4.74 -11.93
C GLU A 116 7.83 4.30 -11.30
N TRP A 117 7.82 3.93 -10.02
CA TRP A 117 9.02 3.40 -9.37
C TRP A 117 9.50 2.11 -10.03
N PHE A 118 8.57 1.23 -10.42
CA PHE A 118 8.91 -0.02 -11.09
C PHE A 118 9.43 0.23 -12.50
N HIS A 119 8.76 1.10 -13.28
CA HIS A 119 9.23 1.47 -14.62
C HIS A 119 10.65 2.02 -14.59
N ARG A 120 11.00 2.86 -13.59
CA ARG A 120 12.36 3.35 -13.41
C ARG A 120 13.33 2.28 -12.97
N SER A 121 12.90 1.35 -12.14
CA SER A 121 13.70 0.20 -11.68
C SER A 121 14.09 -0.74 -12.82
N CYS A 122 13.24 -0.86 -13.85
CA CYS A 122 13.45 -1.69 -15.04
C CYS A 122 14.50 -1.15 -16.02
N LYS A 123 14.99 0.09 -15.86
CA LYS A 123 15.96 0.70 -16.76
C LYS A 123 17.33 0.04 -16.62
N VAL A 124 18.06 -0.07 -17.74
CA VAL A 124 19.44 -0.59 -17.77
C VAL A 124 20.37 0.33 -16.97
N GLU A 125 20.23 1.65 -17.19
CA GLU A 125 21.02 2.65 -16.49
C GLU A 125 20.61 2.74 -15.03
N ARG A 126 21.61 2.63 -14.14
CA ARG A 126 21.36 2.75 -12.70
C ARG A 126 20.83 4.14 -12.34
N ASN A 127 19.84 4.14 -11.48
CA ASN A 127 19.18 5.33 -10.97
C ASN A 127 18.70 5.09 -9.52
N ASN A 128 18.11 6.10 -8.87
CA ASN A 128 17.66 6.05 -7.48
C ASN A 128 16.54 5.02 -7.21
N TYR A 129 15.99 4.41 -8.25
CA TYR A 129 14.94 3.38 -8.14
C TYR A 129 15.45 1.98 -8.47
N SER A 130 16.70 1.84 -8.93
CA SER A 130 17.25 0.56 -9.40
C SER A 130 17.16 -0.56 -8.35
N ASP A 131 17.32 -0.24 -7.08
CA ASP A 131 17.25 -1.20 -5.97
C ASP A 131 16.01 -1.01 -5.08
N ARG A 132 14.98 -0.26 -5.58
CA ARG A 132 13.68 -0.09 -4.92
C ARG A 132 12.89 -1.39 -4.88
N TYR A 133 13.11 -2.28 -5.82
CA TYR A 133 12.52 -3.61 -5.91
C TYR A 133 13.59 -4.67 -5.76
N ILE A 134 13.17 -5.90 -5.44
CA ILE A 134 14.08 -7.02 -5.30
C ILE A 134 14.40 -7.58 -6.68
N TRP A 135 15.64 -7.35 -7.13
CA TRP A 135 16.19 -7.90 -8.36
C TRP A 135 17.28 -8.91 -8.04
N THR A 136 17.38 -9.99 -8.82
CA THR A 136 18.52 -10.91 -8.76
C THR A 136 19.55 -10.55 -9.83
N ASP A 137 20.69 -11.21 -9.78
CA ASP A 137 21.74 -11.13 -10.81
C ASP A 137 21.61 -12.24 -11.89
N SER A 138 20.54 -13.03 -11.83
CA SER A 138 20.20 -14.05 -12.82
C SER A 138 19.01 -13.61 -13.67
N TRP A 139 19.02 -13.90 -14.94
CA TRP A 139 17.91 -13.63 -15.85
C TRP A 139 16.97 -14.84 -16.04
N ILE A 140 17.30 -15.99 -15.46
CA ILE A 140 16.55 -17.25 -15.57
C ILE A 140 16.15 -17.86 -14.23
N SER A 141 16.52 -17.23 -13.11
CA SER A 141 16.27 -17.79 -11.76
C SER A 141 15.98 -16.68 -10.76
N GLY A 142 14.93 -16.85 -9.95
CA GLY A 142 14.60 -15.96 -8.85
C GLY A 142 15.51 -16.11 -7.63
N GLY A 143 16.26 -17.19 -7.56
CA GLY A 143 17.04 -17.54 -6.35
C GLY A 143 16.14 -17.97 -5.18
N ASP A 144 16.63 -18.91 -4.37
CA ASP A 144 16.03 -19.34 -3.08
C ASP A 144 14.54 -19.75 -3.16
N GLY A 145 14.05 -20.16 -4.35
CA GLY A 145 12.66 -20.58 -4.58
C GLY A 145 11.62 -19.47 -4.49
N LEU A 146 12.03 -18.20 -4.54
CA LEU A 146 11.11 -17.07 -4.63
C LEU A 146 10.45 -17.00 -6.00
N PRO A 147 9.14 -16.64 -6.08
CA PRO A 147 8.48 -16.40 -7.35
C PRO A 147 9.11 -15.19 -8.05
N PHE A 148 9.32 -15.30 -9.35
CA PHE A 148 10.03 -14.27 -10.11
C PHE A 148 9.52 -14.14 -11.54
N ILE A 149 9.87 -13.03 -12.18
CA ILE A 149 9.72 -12.79 -13.61
C ILE A 149 11.08 -12.48 -14.20
N GLY A 150 11.41 -13.07 -15.33
CA GLY A 150 12.64 -12.81 -16.10
C GLY A 150 12.32 -12.55 -17.57
N GLY A 151 13.19 -11.76 -18.23
CA GLY A 151 13.12 -11.51 -19.66
C GLY A 151 12.05 -10.50 -20.12
N GLU A 152 11.29 -9.90 -19.22
CA GLU A 152 10.25 -8.89 -19.55
C GLU A 152 10.75 -7.45 -19.41
N SER A 153 11.98 -7.26 -18.99
CA SER A 153 12.56 -5.94 -18.73
C SER A 153 13.86 -5.74 -19.49
N PRO A 154 14.19 -4.52 -19.94
CA PRO A 154 15.50 -4.25 -20.55
C PRO A 154 16.68 -4.43 -19.59
N ARG A 155 16.45 -4.38 -18.27
CA ARG A 155 17.46 -4.64 -17.25
C ARG A 155 17.77 -6.15 -17.18
N ASN A 156 19.06 -6.49 -17.13
CA ASN A 156 19.49 -7.83 -16.80
C ASN A 156 19.09 -8.19 -15.36
N GLY A 157 18.52 -9.38 -15.21
CA GLY A 157 18.09 -9.90 -13.91
C GLY A 157 16.64 -10.34 -13.93
N THR A 158 16.24 -11.03 -12.87
CA THR A 158 14.84 -11.32 -12.58
C THR A 158 14.38 -10.43 -11.43
N TYR A 159 13.12 -10.02 -11.43
CA TYR A 159 12.53 -9.38 -10.26
C TYR A 159 11.63 -10.35 -9.50
N ILE A 160 11.64 -10.19 -8.19
CA ILE A 160 10.87 -11.04 -7.29
C ILE A 160 9.43 -10.51 -7.19
N LEU A 161 8.48 -11.45 -7.13
CA LEU A 161 7.07 -11.15 -6.90
C LEU A 161 6.72 -11.25 -5.43
N ASN A 162 5.84 -10.36 -4.97
CA ASN A 162 5.30 -10.48 -3.62
C ASN A 162 4.07 -11.40 -3.58
N PHE A 163 3.15 -11.24 -4.52
CA PHE A 163 1.91 -12.01 -4.56
C PHE A 163 1.58 -12.46 -6.00
N PHE A 164 0.91 -11.63 -6.81
CA PHE A 164 0.60 -11.94 -8.21
C PHE A 164 1.72 -11.49 -9.17
N LYS A 165 1.64 -11.94 -10.44
CA LYS A 165 2.59 -11.56 -11.49
C LYS A 165 2.74 -10.04 -11.64
N CYS A 166 1.64 -9.30 -11.52
CA CYS A 166 1.61 -7.85 -11.65
C CYS A 166 2.11 -7.08 -10.40
N GLN A 167 2.64 -7.80 -9.38
CA GLN A 167 2.98 -7.22 -8.08
C GLN A 167 4.46 -7.44 -7.72
N PRO A 168 5.38 -6.66 -8.34
CA PRO A 168 6.80 -6.73 -8.03
C PRO A 168 7.07 -6.31 -6.57
N ALA A 169 7.88 -7.11 -5.87
CA ALA A 169 8.19 -6.93 -4.47
C ALA A 169 9.08 -5.72 -4.21
N LEU A 170 8.66 -4.85 -3.30
CA LEU A 170 9.47 -3.76 -2.79
C LEU A 170 10.62 -4.28 -1.92
N ASN A 171 11.77 -3.61 -2.00
CA ASN A 171 12.99 -4.03 -1.35
C ASN A 171 13.19 -3.34 0.00
N TYR A 172 12.84 -4.03 1.07
CA TYR A 172 13.15 -3.63 2.46
C TYR A 172 14.42 -4.29 2.98
N GLY A 173 15.14 -4.99 2.11
CA GLY A 173 16.38 -5.70 2.43
C GLY A 173 16.18 -7.03 3.13
N PHE A 174 17.31 -7.68 3.39
CA PHE A 174 17.39 -8.98 4.04
C PHE A 174 18.11 -8.85 5.38
N ALA A 175 17.63 -9.52 6.41
CA ALA A 175 18.27 -9.51 7.74
C ALA A 175 19.65 -10.18 7.69
N HIS A 176 19.76 -11.26 6.91
CA HIS A 176 20.97 -12.02 6.69
C HIS A 176 21.20 -12.20 5.18
N PRO A 177 21.83 -11.24 4.49
CA PRO A 177 22.14 -11.37 3.07
C PRO A 177 23.15 -12.51 2.81
N GLU A 178 22.78 -13.46 1.97
CA GLU A 178 23.64 -14.60 1.57
C GLU A 178 24.04 -14.55 0.09
N ARG A 179 23.40 -13.68 -0.69
CA ARG A 179 23.61 -13.51 -2.13
C ARG A 179 24.04 -12.08 -2.45
N SER A 180 24.78 -11.91 -3.53
CA SER A 180 25.25 -10.60 -4.02
C SER A 180 24.13 -9.58 -4.28
N TRP A 181 22.96 -10.07 -4.72
CA TRP A 181 21.80 -9.24 -5.02
C TRP A 181 20.95 -8.92 -3.79
N GLN A 182 21.09 -9.63 -2.68
CA GLN A 182 20.37 -9.38 -1.44
C GLN A 182 20.93 -8.14 -0.74
N LYS A 183 20.13 -7.09 -0.66
CA LYS A 183 20.53 -5.87 0.04
C LYS A 183 20.28 -6.01 1.54
N PRO A 184 21.15 -5.47 2.40
CA PRO A 184 20.92 -5.53 3.85
C PRO A 184 19.73 -4.69 4.28
N ALA A 185 18.95 -5.17 5.26
CA ALA A 185 17.75 -4.50 5.78
C ALA A 185 18.00 -3.10 6.36
N LEU A 186 19.21 -2.83 6.86
CA LEU A 186 19.61 -1.52 7.38
C LEU A 186 20.42 -0.70 6.36
N GLY A 187 20.55 -1.20 5.14
CA GLY A 187 21.29 -0.53 4.07
C GLY A 187 20.54 0.65 3.46
N PRO A 188 21.25 1.46 2.66
CA PRO A 188 20.68 2.68 2.06
C PRO A 188 19.49 2.40 1.14
N ASP A 189 19.48 1.28 0.40
CA ASP A 189 18.44 0.92 -0.53
C ASP A 189 17.12 0.58 0.21
N ALA A 190 17.23 -0.25 1.26
CA ALA A 190 16.12 -0.59 2.13
C ALA A 190 15.56 0.67 2.84
N LYS A 191 16.47 1.53 3.34
CA LYS A 191 16.08 2.80 3.94
C LYS A 191 15.34 3.70 2.95
N ALA A 192 15.80 3.81 1.72
CA ALA A 192 15.14 4.62 0.70
C ALA A 192 13.71 4.11 0.39
N THR A 193 13.48 2.79 0.45
CA THR A 193 12.14 2.20 0.31
C THR A 193 11.27 2.54 1.51
N CYS A 194 11.79 2.40 2.75
CA CYS A 194 11.08 2.80 3.96
C CYS A 194 10.71 4.29 3.93
N ASP A 195 11.66 5.16 3.61
CA ASP A 195 11.45 6.61 3.56
C ASP A 195 10.36 6.99 2.56
N ALA A 196 10.31 6.32 1.39
CA ALA A 196 9.27 6.54 0.40
C ALA A 196 7.88 6.13 0.92
N MET A 197 7.78 5.01 1.64
CA MET A 197 6.51 4.57 2.22
C MET A 197 6.08 5.47 3.39
N VAL A 198 7.03 5.93 4.22
CA VAL A 198 6.77 6.94 5.26
C VAL A 198 6.28 8.25 4.65
N ASP A 199 6.78 8.64 3.48
CA ASP A 199 6.33 9.84 2.76
C ASP A 199 4.88 9.67 2.24
N VAL A 200 4.50 8.48 1.80
CA VAL A 200 3.09 8.15 1.48
C VAL A 200 2.20 8.28 2.72
N MET A 201 2.62 7.70 3.84
CA MET A 201 1.86 7.80 5.10
C MET A 201 1.69 9.25 5.53
N ARG A 202 2.76 10.04 5.53
CA ARG A 202 2.72 11.48 5.88
C ARG A 202 1.80 12.27 4.97
N PHE A 203 1.78 11.95 3.67
CA PHE A 203 0.92 12.60 2.69
C PHE A 203 -0.56 12.50 3.09
N TRP A 204 -1.05 11.33 3.47
CA TRP A 204 -2.44 11.12 3.85
C TRP A 204 -2.76 11.55 5.27
N LEU A 205 -1.87 11.30 6.24
CA LEU A 205 -2.04 11.78 7.62
C LEU A 205 -2.14 13.30 7.68
N SER A 206 -1.34 14.02 6.90
CA SER A 206 -1.41 15.48 6.83
C SER A 206 -2.69 16.00 6.16
N ARG A 207 -3.48 15.13 5.55
CA ARG A 207 -4.75 15.45 4.88
C ARG A 207 -5.99 14.94 5.64
N GLY A 208 -5.78 14.37 6.82
CA GLY A 208 -6.87 13.98 7.71
C GLY A 208 -7.12 12.49 7.88
N ALA A 209 -6.33 11.60 7.26
CA ALA A 209 -6.41 10.18 7.60
C ALA A 209 -5.97 9.96 9.06
N ASP A 210 -6.68 9.10 9.81
CA ASP A 210 -6.39 8.80 11.22
C ASP A 210 -5.34 7.68 11.38
N GLY A 211 -5.05 6.94 10.32
CA GLY A 211 -4.10 5.85 10.36
C GLY A 211 -4.17 4.93 9.14
N PHE A 212 -3.55 3.76 9.31
CA PHE A 212 -3.49 2.77 8.25
C PHE A 212 -3.72 1.36 8.79
N ARG A 213 -4.41 0.55 8.01
CA ARG A 213 -4.32 -0.90 8.07
C ARG A 213 -3.21 -1.33 7.12
N VAL A 214 -2.20 -1.97 7.65
CA VAL A 214 -1.02 -2.37 6.87
C VAL A 214 -1.23 -3.78 6.33
N ASP A 215 -1.33 -3.89 5.02
CA ASP A 215 -1.49 -5.17 4.35
C ASP A 215 -0.21 -5.99 4.39
N MET A 216 -0.35 -7.31 4.60
CA MET A 216 0.75 -8.28 4.59
C MET A 216 1.97 -7.82 5.40
N ALA A 217 1.73 -7.31 6.62
CA ALA A 217 2.77 -6.75 7.50
C ALA A 217 3.84 -7.77 7.96
N GLN A 218 3.69 -9.04 7.65
CA GLN A 218 4.70 -10.04 7.98
C GLN A 218 5.85 -9.96 6.98
N PRO A 219 7.11 -9.73 7.44
CA PRO A 219 8.27 -9.93 6.59
C PRO A 219 8.26 -11.38 6.11
N ARG A 220 8.39 -11.61 4.81
CA ARG A 220 8.67 -12.95 4.31
C ARG A 220 10.06 -13.36 4.81
N GLN A 221 10.13 -13.84 6.05
CA GLN A 221 11.27 -14.62 6.51
C GLN A 221 11.21 -15.99 5.80
N LYS A 222 11.84 -16.09 4.64
CA LYS A 222 12.30 -17.38 4.16
C LYS A 222 13.73 -17.54 4.63
N GLY A 223 13.90 -18.31 5.68
CA GLY A 223 15.18 -18.66 6.22
C GLY A 223 14.97 -19.62 7.37
N ARG A 224 14.83 -20.89 7.07
CA ARG A 224 15.42 -21.98 7.81
C ARG A 224 16.50 -22.58 6.97
#